data_014aef05bc6f312b9a8e20b5a83075b2
#
_entry.id   014aef05bc6f312b9a8e20b5a83075b2
#
_cell.length_a   1.000
_cell.length_b   1.000
_cell.length_c   1.000
_cell.angle_alpha   90.00
_cell.angle_beta   90.00
_cell.angle_gamma   90.00
#
_symmetry.space_group_name_H-M   'P 1'
#
loop_
_entity.id
_entity.type
_entity.pdbx_description
1 polymer ?
#
loop_
_entity_poly.entity_id
_entity_poly.type
_entity_poly.pdbx_seq_one_letter_code
_entity_poly.pdbx_strand_id
1 'polypeptide(L)'
;MKEITDLQRKMLKKYHLDAMVTMTPENITYVTGAYIPTQVTVRSRKVIHIITEKHDPVVIVVNIEEPIMRAQSWMDPKSIISYNEFTQNPMMIAIDKLKEFGMETKRIGMELSYLSAIDMDLMHRELPHAEIVNADAAYEEMRFIKMQFELDRIISFASNIEEVIYGAFASARAGMTEKDIYRFISNGFAEIAKGDKMSMPMVGSGVRSCLLNGEPTDKVLEKGDIVRVDVMGTKDNYYCDCCRTAVVGTPTEHQAETWSKLVKAHDDAIAQIKPGVSTKTIYDNFARQFTEWGFKPVAFIGHGLGLTLHEEPYINTYKDTTLRENMVLCVEPIHVIDGECGYQLENEVLVTADGHRMITGTRHPYQQLATIRADG
;
A
#
# COMPACT_ATOMS: atom_id res chain seq x y z
N MET A 1 -13.21 17.11 -1.04
CA MET A 1 -14.33 16.61 -0.19
C MET A 1 -14.23 17.26 1.19
N LYS A 2 -15.35 17.72 1.75
CA LYS A 2 -15.36 18.47 3.01
C LYS A 2 -14.79 17.68 4.19
N GLU A 3 -15.11 16.40 4.28
CA GLU A 3 -14.65 15.50 5.37
C GLU A 3 -13.13 15.40 5.46
N ILE A 4 -12.44 15.36 4.33
CA ILE A 4 -10.95 15.31 4.30
C ILE A 4 -10.38 16.65 4.75
N THR A 5 -10.95 17.76 4.29
CA THR A 5 -10.54 19.11 4.74
C THR A 5 -10.76 19.30 6.24
N ASP A 6 -11.89 18.83 6.77
CA ASP A 6 -12.19 18.87 8.21
C ASP A 6 -11.22 17.97 9.01
N LEU A 7 -10.86 16.80 8.48
CA LEU A 7 -9.87 15.92 9.07
C LEU A 7 -8.47 16.56 9.07
N GLN A 8 -8.04 17.20 7.97
CA GLN A 8 -6.78 17.94 7.93
C GLN A 8 -6.75 19.05 8.99
N ARG A 9 -7.85 19.83 9.14
CA ARG A 9 -7.95 20.86 10.19
C ARG A 9 -7.93 20.28 11.61
N LYS A 10 -8.45 19.07 11.80
CA LYS A 10 -8.30 18.32 13.07
C LYS A 10 -6.83 17.96 13.33
N MET A 11 -6.08 17.56 12.31
CA MET A 11 -4.65 17.25 12.44
C MET A 11 -3.83 18.53 12.73
N LEU A 12 -4.14 19.66 12.09
CA LEU A 12 -3.53 20.94 12.44
C LEU A 12 -3.59 21.19 13.95
N LYS A 13 -4.78 21.03 14.56
CA LYS A 13 -4.99 21.23 16.00
C LYS A 13 -4.24 20.18 16.83
N LYS A 14 -4.35 18.90 16.46
CA LYS A 14 -3.74 17.79 17.21
C LYS A 14 -2.21 17.90 17.26
N TYR A 15 -1.59 18.28 16.14
CA TYR A 15 -0.14 18.38 16.00
C TYR A 15 0.41 19.78 16.26
N HIS A 16 -0.47 20.71 16.71
CA HIS A 16 -0.13 22.11 17.01
C HIS A 16 0.54 22.82 15.82
N LEU A 17 -0.05 22.67 14.63
CA LEU A 17 0.40 23.27 13.38
C LEU A 17 -0.51 24.43 12.95
N ASP A 18 0.09 25.50 12.41
CA ASP A 18 -0.67 26.62 11.83
C ASP A 18 -0.99 26.36 10.33
N ALA A 19 -0.11 25.61 9.65
CA ALA A 19 -0.30 25.15 8.27
C ALA A 19 0.22 23.72 8.10
N MET A 20 -0.35 22.99 7.14
CA MET A 20 0.20 21.72 6.63
C MET A 20 0.44 21.84 5.13
N VAL A 21 1.61 21.38 4.68
CA VAL A 21 2.02 21.35 3.27
C VAL A 21 2.31 19.91 2.89
N THR A 22 1.61 19.37 1.89
CA THR A 22 1.84 18.03 1.38
C THR A 22 2.31 18.03 -0.06
N MET A 23 3.16 17.07 -0.40
CA MET A 23 3.80 16.96 -1.69
C MET A 23 3.90 15.50 -2.18
N THR A 24 3.70 14.49 -1.33
CA THR A 24 3.75 13.09 -1.78
C THR A 24 2.58 12.79 -2.72
N PRO A 25 2.78 11.98 -3.77
CA PRO A 25 1.71 11.65 -4.73
C PRO A 25 0.47 11.06 -4.07
N GLU A 26 0.64 10.18 -3.10
CA GLU A 26 -0.43 9.55 -2.34
C GLU A 26 -1.21 10.56 -1.50
N ASN A 27 -0.53 11.45 -0.77
CA ASN A 27 -1.22 12.46 0.02
C ASN A 27 -1.85 13.56 -0.85
N ILE A 28 -1.24 13.94 -1.97
CA ILE A 28 -1.88 14.79 -2.98
C ILE A 28 -3.18 14.14 -3.49
N THR A 29 -3.12 12.85 -3.85
CA THR A 29 -4.31 12.11 -4.26
C THR A 29 -5.36 12.08 -3.15
N TYR A 30 -4.95 11.84 -1.89
CA TYR A 30 -5.85 11.82 -0.74
C TYR A 30 -6.55 13.15 -0.51
N VAL A 31 -5.80 14.26 -0.51
CA VAL A 31 -6.35 15.59 -0.16
C VAL A 31 -7.07 16.28 -1.31
N THR A 32 -6.74 15.95 -2.57
CA THR A 32 -7.33 16.60 -3.75
C THR A 32 -8.33 15.71 -4.51
N GLY A 33 -8.21 14.41 -4.42
CA GLY A 33 -8.94 13.43 -5.24
C GLY A 33 -8.32 13.18 -6.61
N ALA A 34 -7.29 13.93 -6.99
CA ALA A 34 -6.66 13.83 -8.30
C ALA A 34 -5.32 13.10 -8.24
N TYR A 35 -5.14 12.11 -9.09
CA TYR A 35 -3.85 11.45 -9.31
C TYR A 35 -3.11 12.10 -10.47
N ILE A 36 -1.88 12.54 -10.23
CA ILE A 36 -1.03 13.22 -11.22
C ILE A 36 0.11 12.29 -11.64
N PRO A 37 0.00 11.58 -12.80
CA PRO A 37 0.95 10.55 -13.20
C PRO A 37 2.39 11.06 -13.32
N THR A 38 2.57 12.28 -13.80
CA THR A 38 3.92 12.82 -14.02
C THR A 38 4.62 13.25 -12.75
N GLN A 39 3.90 13.50 -11.66
CA GLN A 39 4.50 13.73 -10.36
C GLN A 39 5.33 12.51 -9.89
N VAL A 40 4.86 11.30 -10.22
CA VAL A 40 5.56 10.06 -9.87
C VAL A 40 6.77 9.79 -10.75
N THR A 41 6.68 10.13 -12.05
CA THR A 41 7.68 9.77 -13.05
C THR A 41 8.69 10.88 -13.35
N VAL A 42 8.36 12.14 -13.07
CA VAL A 42 9.18 13.32 -13.36
C VAL A 42 9.39 14.13 -12.07
N ARG A 43 10.48 13.86 -11.36
CA ARG A 43 10.78 14.45 -10.03
C ARG A 43 10.75 15.97 -9.96
N SER A 44 10.98 16.68 -11.08
CA SER A 44 10.90 18.15 -11.15
C SER A 44 9.46 18.67 -11.13
N ARG A 45 8.47 17.84 -11.48
CA ARG A 45 7.06 18.21 -11.51
C ARG A 45 6.43 18.02 -10.14
N LYS A 46 6.50 19.04 -9.33
CA LYS A 46 5.94 19.03 -7.98
C LYS A 46 4.48 19.40 -8.03
N VAL A 47 3.69 18.70 -7.21
CA VAL A 47 2.35 19.15 -6.83
C VAL A 47 2.42 19.48 -5.34
N ILE A 48 1.92 20.65 -4.95
CA ILE A 48 2.04 21.13 -3.57
C ILE A 48 0.64 21.56 -3.11
N HIS A 49 0.15 20.95 -2.06
CA HIS A 49 -1.11 21.35 -1.42
C HIS A 49 -0.81 22.03 -0.10
N ILE A 50 -1.54 23.11 0.19
CA ILE A 50 -1.41 23.91 1.42
C ILE A 50 -2.78 24.04 2.07
N ILE A 51 -2.85 23.75 3.37
CA ILE A 51 -4.02 23.98 4.19
C ILE A 51 -3.65 24.73 5.47
N THR A 52 -4.54 25.62 5.90
CA THR A 52 -4.48 26.31 7.19
C THR A 52 -5.83 26.19 7.91
N GLU A 53 -5.91 26.64 9.15
CA GLU A 53 -7.18 26.62 9.88
C GLU A 53 -8.24 27.55 9.25
N LYS A 54 -7.82 28.69 8.71
CA LYS A 54 -8.72 29.80 8.34
C LYS A 54 -8.93 29.99 6.85
N HIS A 55 -7.96 29.60 6.03
CA HIS A 55 -8.02 29.81 4.58
C HIS A 55 -8.53 28.55 3.87
N ASP A 56 -9.13 28.74 2.72
CA ASP A 56 -9.44 27.62 1.83
C ASP A 56 -8.14 26.96 1.36
N PRO A 57 -8.11 25.62 1.26
CA PRO A 57 -6.92 24.91 0.80
C PRO A 57 -6.61 25.28 -0.65
N VAL A 58 -5.32 25.31 -0.99
CA VAL A 58 -4.85 25.55 -2.36
C VAL A 58 -3.95 24.40 -2.83
N VAL A 59 -3.95 24.14 -4.13
CA VAL A 59 -3.03 23.20 -4.77
C VAL A 59 -2.29 23.86 -5.93
N ILE A 60 -0.99 23.67 -5.96
CA ILE A 60 -0.07 24.17 -6.99
C ILE A 60 0.30 22.98 -7.86
N VAL A 61 0.08 23.07 -9.16
CA VAL A 61 0.30 21.99 -10.12
C VAL A 61 0.96 22.51 -11.39
N VAL A 62 1.80 21.69 -12.04
CA VAL A 62 2.38 22.06 -13.33
C VAL A 62 1.30 22.25 -14.40
N ASN A 63 1.48 23.24 -15.26
CA ASN A 63 0.47 23.69 -16.24
C ASN A 63 -0.05 22.57 -17.15
N ILE A 64 0.81 21.63 -17.55
CA ILE A 64 0.41 20.50 -18.40
C ILE A 64 -0.52 19.51 -17.68
N GLU A 65 -0.48 19.45 -16.36
CA GLU A 65 -1.34 18.58 -15.55
C GLU A 65 -2.56 19.31 -14.93
N GLU A 66 -2.65 20.61 -15.10
CA GLU A 66 -3.80 21.39 -14.62
C GLU A 66 -5.15 20.84 -15.13
N PRO A 67 -5.30 20.43 -16.43
CA PRO A 67 -6.55 19.86 -16.91
C PRO A 67 -6.96 18.58 -16.17
N ILE A 68 -6.00 17.69 -15.84
CA ILE A 68 -6.26 16.47 -15.05
C ILE A 68 -6.68 16.84 -13.63
N MET A 69 -5.95 17.77 -12.99
CA MET A 69 -6.28 18.25 -11.65
C MET A 69 -7.71 18.83 -11.62
N ARG A 70 -8.10 19.63 -12.61
CA ARG A 70 -9.45 20.20 -12.68
C ARG A 70 -10.54 19.16 -12.94
N ALA A 71 -10.23 18.13 -13.72
CA ALA A 71 -11.21 17.09 -14.07
C ALA A 71 -11.47 16.10 -12.93
N GLN A 72 -10.46 15.79 -12.12
CA GLN A 72 -10.55 14.75 -11.10
C GLN A 72 -10.73 15.29 -9.67
N SER A 73 -10.22 16.50 -9.41
CA SER A 73 -10.22 17.05 -8.05
C SER A 73 -11.61 17.48 -7.58
N TRP A 74 -11.87 17.26 -6.29
CA TRP A 74 -13.03 17.84 -5.59
C TRP A 74 -12.79 19.26 -5.02
N MET A 75 -11.62 19.85 -5.26
CA MET A 75 -11.30 21.20 -4.82
C MET A 75 -12.03 22.26 -5.67
N ASP A 76 -12.26 23.44 -5.09
CA ASP A 76 -12.74 24.57 -5.89
C ASP A 76 -11.72 24.88 -7.02
N PRO A 77 -12.17 24.99 -8.27
CA PRO A 77 -11.27 25.35 -9.38
C PRO A 77 -10.45 26.64 -9.15
N LYS A 78 -10.94 27.56 -8.33
CA LYS A 78 -10.21 28.79 -7.97
C LYS A 78 -9.02 28.53 -7.03
N SER A 79 -9.02 27.40 -6.34
CA SER A 79 -7.94 26.96 -5.45
C SER A 79 -6.80 26.25 -6.18
N ILE A 80 -6.93 26.03 -7.49
CA ILE A 80 -5.92 25.37 -8.33
C ILE A 80 -5.04 26.42 -8.98
N ILE A 81 -3.76 26.43 -8.59
CA ILE A 81 -2.73 27.37 -9.08
C ILE A 81 -1.83 26.59 -10.06
N SER A 82 -1.71 27.11 -11.28
CA SER A 82 -0.89 26.50 -12.32
C SER A 82 0.48 27.18 -12.39
N TYR A 83 1.56 26.39 -12.65
CA TYR A 83 2.88 26.95 -12.87
C TYR A 83 3.53 26.38 -14.15
N ASN A 84 4.41 27.17 -14.75
CA ASN A 84 5.23 26.73 -15.89
C ASN A 84 6.54 26.14 -15.40
N GLU A 85 6.79 24.85 -15.69
CA GLU A 85 7.96 24.08 -15.19
C GLU A 85 9.32 24.64 -15.63
N PHE A 86 9.38 25.43 -16.73
CA PHE A 86 10.63 25.95 -17.26
C PHE A 86 10.97 27.38 -16.78
N THR A 87 9.99 28.11 -16.25
CA THR A 87 10.16 29.52 -15.91
C THR A 87 9.81 29.86 -14.47
N GLN A 88 9.16 28.94 -13.75
CA GLN A 88 8.68 29.17 -12.37
C GLN A 88 9.12 28.05 -11.44
N ASN A 89 9.45 28.42 -10.21
CA ASN A 89 9.73 27.45 -9.15
C ASN A 89 8.45 27.23 -8.32
N PRO A 90 7.87 26.01 -8.29
CA PRO A 90 6.63 25.75 -7.56
C PRO A 90 6.76 25.96 -6.04
N MET A 91 7.95 25.73 -5.47
CA MET A 91 8.18 25.98 -4.04
C MET A 91 8.15 27.47 -3.72
N MET A 92 8.65 28.35 -4.61
CA MET A 92 8.49 29.79 -4.43
C MET A 92 7.03 30.22 -4.43
N ILE A 93 6.21 29.65 -5.34
CA ILE A 93 4.77 29.92 -5.36
C ILE A 93 4.11 29.46 -4.05
N ALA A 94 4.52 28.31 -3.52
CA ALA A 94 4.02 27.83 -2.24
C ALA A 94 4.43 28.75 -1.08
N ILE A 95 5.67 29.24 -1.06
CA ILE A 95 6.19 30.19 -0.08
C ILE A 95 5.43 31.52 -0.14
N ASP A 96 5.21 32.04 -1.34
CA ASP A 96 4.45 33.29 -1.52
C ASP A 96 3.00 33.12 -1.01
N LYS A 97 2.39 31.97 -1.25
CA LYS A 97 1.07 31.64 -0.73
C LYS A 97 1.06 31.50 0.81
N LEU A 98 2.08 30.90 1.39
CA LEU A 98 2.24 30.84 2.84
C LEU A 98 2.40 32.24 3.46
N LYS A 99 3.15 33.15 2.82
CA LYS A 99 3.26 34.56 3.22
C LYS A 99 1.91 35.25 3.13
N GLU A 100 1.17 35.08 2.04
CA GLU A 100 -0.20 35.62 1.88
C GLU A 100 -1.13 35.14 3.01
N PHE A 101 -0.96 33.93 3.48
CA PHE A 101 -1.72 33.37 4.59
C PHE A 101 -1.19 33.76 5.98
N GLY A 102 -0.13 34.57 6.06
CA GLY A 102 0.45 35.06 7.32
C GLY A 102 1.24 34.00 8.08
N MET A 103 1.92 33.11 7.37
CA MET A 103 2.64 31.98 7.97
C MET A 103 4.13 32.26 8.25
N GLU A 104 4.64 33.48 8.07
CA GLU A 104 6.07 33.83 8.16
C GLU A 104 6.72 33.59 9.53
N THR A 105 5.92 33.56 10.59
CA THR A 105 6.37 33.34 11.98
C THR A 105 5.65 32.17 12.64
N LYS A 106 5.10 31.29 11.83
CA LYS A 106 4.18 30.23 12.24
C LYS A 106 4.84 28.85 12.17
N ARG A 107 4.15 27.89 12.76
CA ARG A 107 4.57 26.49 12.76
C ARG A 107 3.95 25.76 11.57
N ILE A 108 4.80 25.41 10.59
CA ILE A 108 4.42 24.80 9.32
C ILE A 108 4.83 23.35 9.30
N GLY A 109 3.86 22.44 9.22
CA GLY A 109 4.11 21.00 9.06
C GLY A 109 4.33 20.66 7.58
N MET A 110 5.43 19.95 7.28
CA MET A 110 5.75 19.49 5.94
C MET A 110 6.11 17.99 5.97
N GLU A 111 5.95 17.31 4.84
CA GLU A 111 6.40 15.93 4.67
C GLU A 111 7.92 15.90 4.49
N LEU A 112 8.67 15.88 5.59
CA LEU A 112 10.13 15.98 5.56
C LEU A 112 10.79 14.72 4.96
N SER A 113 10.14 13.58 4.99
CA SER A 113 10.61 12.37 4.32
C SER A 113 10.64 12.49 2.79
N TYR A 114 9.83 13.40 2.22
CA TYR A 114 9.72 13.63 0.78
C TYR A 114 10.35 14.95 0.31
N LEU A 115 10.46 15.93 1.20
CA LEU A 115 10.98 17.25 0.88
C LEU A 115 12.46 17.19 0.49
N SER A 116 12.82 17.79 -0.63
CA SER A 116 14.24 17.86 -1.02
C SER A 116 15.02 18.85 -0.16
N ALA A 117 16.34 18.61 0.03
CA ALA A 117 17.21 19.54 0.76
C ALA A 117 17.20 20.95 0.15
N ILE A 118 17.16 21.05 -1.19
CA ILE A 118 17.08 22.33 -1.89
C ILE A 118 15.80 23.08 -1.55
N ASP A 119 14.67 22.39 -1.45
CA ASP A 119 13.39 23.00 -1.07
C ASP A 119 13.39 23.44 0.39
N MET A 120 14.02 22.64 1.28
CA MET A 120 14.17 23.02 2.68
C MET A 120 15.05 24.26 2.84
N ASP A 121 16.18 24.33 2.13
CA ASP A 121 17.04 25.54 2.14
C ASP A 121 16.29 26.76 1.64
N LEU A 122 15.43 26.58 0.61
CA LEU A 122 14.59 27.66 0.09
C LEU A 122 13.57 28.13 1.14
N MET A 123 12.91 27.20 1.82
CA MET A 123 11.97 27.50 2.91
C MET A 123 12.65 28.30 4.03
N HIS A 124 13.81 27.87 4.51
CA HIS A 124 14.56 28.55 5.56
C HIS A 124 15.00 29.95 5.14
N ARG A 125 15.42 30.14 3.89
CA ARG A 125 15.86 31.43 3.38
C ARG A 125 14.71 32.42 3.25
N GLU A 126 13.57 31.96 2.73
CA GLU A 126 12.44 32.82 2.41
C GLU A 126 11.46 33.01 3.59
N LEU A 127 11.45 32.09 4.54
CA LEU A 127 10.66 32.11 5.77
C LEU A 127 11.55 31.90 7.01
N PRO A 128 12.53 32.81 7.25
CA PRO A 128 13.57 32.61 8.27
C PRO A 128 13.04 32.60 9.71
N HIS A 129 11.82 33.01 9.93
CA HIS A 129 11.18 33.04 11.25
C HIS A 129 10.06 32.02 11.42
N ALA A 130 9.76 31.22 10.40
CA ALA A 130 8.84 30.12 10.50
C ALA A 130 9.52 28.89 11.11
N GLU A 131 8.79 28.14 11.90
CA GLU A 131 9.22 26.82 12.39
C GLU A 131 8.74 25.74 11.44
N ILE A 132 9.66 25.14 10.67
CA ILE A 132 9.35 24.02 9.77
C ILE A 132 9.51 22.71 10.54
N VAL A 133 8.45 21.91 10.62
CA VAL A 133 8.43 20.64 11.37
C VAL A 133 7.94 19.47 10.54
N ASN A 134 8.31 18.25 10.95
CA ASN A 134 7.85 17.04 10.30
C ASN A 134 6.35 16.80 10.58
N ALA A 135 5.57 16.63 9.51
CA ALA A 135 4.16 16.29 9.55
C ALA A 135 3.82 14.92 8.95
N ASP A 136 4.82 14.08 8.64
CA ASP A 136 4.59 12.75 8.07
C ASP A 136 3.59 11.95 8.90
N ALA A 137 3.76 11.90 10.22
CA ALA A 137 2.86 11.20 11.14
C ALA A 137 1.41 11.74 11.12
N ALA A 138 1.21 13.03 10.83
CA ALA A 138 -0.13 13.59 10.75
C ALA A 138 -0.85 13.11 9.48
N TYR A 139 -0.13 12.99 8.36
CA TYR A 139 -0.69 12.45 7.11
C TYR A 139 -0.91 10.94 7.19
N GLU A 140 0.00 10.17 7.78
CA GLU A 140 -0.18 8.74 8.06
C GLU A 140 -1.44 8.50 8.88
N GLU A 141 -1.62 9.24 9.99
CA GLU A 141 -2.77 9.07 10.87
C GLU A 141 -4.11 9.36 10.17
N MET A 142 -4.17 10.29 9.23
CA MET A 142 -5.39 10.56 8.47
C MET A 142 -5.84 9.37 7.63
N ARG A 143 -4.89 8.53 7.17
CA ARG A 143 -5.14 7.38 6.29
C ARG A 143 -5.32 6.06 7.03
N PHE A 144 -5.04 6.00 8.35
CA PHE A 144 -5.21 4.78 9.16
C PHE A 144 -6.65 4.26 9.14
N ILE A 145 -7.61 5.17 9.30
CA ILE A 145 -9.03 4.85 9.32
C ILE A 145 -9.62 5.19 7.96
N LYS A 146 -10.00 4.18 7.23
CA LYS A 146 -10.54 4.36 5.88
C LYS A 146 -11.95 4.95 5.95
N MET A 147 -12.22 5.94 5.11
CA MET A 147 -13.56 6.43 4.88
C MET A 147 -14.36 5.43 4.04
N GLN A 148 -15.68 5.49 4.05
CA GLN A 148 -16.52 4.53 3.34
C GLN A 148 -16.19 4.43 1.85
N PHE A 149 -15.93 5.55 1.16
CA PHE A 149 -15.58 5.54 -0.26
C PHE A 149 -14.22 4.84 -0.54
N GLU A 150 -13.28 4.89 0.41
CA GLU A 150 -11.99 4.19 0.32
C GLU A 150 -12.20 2.68 0.47
N LEU A 151 -13.01 2.28 1.47
CA LEU A 151 -13.38 0.88 1.68
C LEU A 151 -14.09 0.30 0.46
N ASP A 152 -15.02 1.04 -0.14
CA ASP A 152 -15.75 0.60 -1.33
C ASP A 152 -14.80 0.33 -2.51
N ARG A 153 -13.77 1.17 -2.70
CA ARG A 153 -12.73 0.99 -3.72
C ARG A 153 -11.86 -0.23 -3.46
N ILE A 154 -11.28 -0.31 -2.26
CA ILE A 154 -10.40 -1.42 -1.86
C ILE A 154 -11.14 -2.75 -1.99
N ILE A 155 -12.31 -2.88 -1.37
CA ILE A 155 -13.08 -4.14 -1.34
C ILE A 155 -13.53 -4.56 -2.74
N SER A 156 -13.99 -3.61 -3.56
CA SER A 156 -14.48 -3.92 -4.92
C SER A 156 -13.40 -4.50 -5.82
N PHE A 157 -12.15 -4.13 -5.58
CA PHE A 157 -11.01 -4.55 -6.37
C PHE A 157 -10.36 -5.82 -5.81
N ALA A 158 -9.95 -5.79 -4.54
CA ALA A 158 -9.26 -6.88 -3.87
C ALA A 158 -10.05 -8.21 -3.89
N SER A 159 -11.37 -8.13 -3.77
CA SER A 159 -12.24 -9.32 -3.82
C SER A 159 -12.17 -10.13 -5.13
N ASN A 160 -11.60 -9.58 -6.19
CA ASN A 160 -11.47 -10.27 -7.48
C ASN A 160 -10.04 -10.77 -7.76
N ILE A 161 -9.04 -10.35 -6.97
CA ILE A 161 -7.64 -10.69 -7.25
C ILE A 161 -7.36 -12.20 -7.16
N GLU A 162 -8.06 -12.90 -6.28
CA GLU A 162 -7.92 -14.36 -6.14
C GLU A 162 -8.28 -15.09 -7.42
N GLU A 163 -9.32 -14.67 -8.15
CA GLU A 163 -9.72 -15.27 -9.42
C GLU A 163 -8.59 -15.21 -10.44
N VAL A 164 -7.83 -14.12 -10.45
CA VAL A 164 -6.68 -13.96 -11.33
C VAL A 164 -5.58 -14.94 -10.97
N ILE A 165 -5.23 -15.06 -9.68
CA ILE A 165 -4.15 -15.94 -9.23
C ILE A 165 -4.52 -17.42 -9.46
N TYR A 166 -5.70 -17.84 -9.01
CA TYR A 166 -6.14 -19.23 -9.19
C TYR A 166 -6.40 -19.57 -10.65
N GLY A 167 -6.87 -18.61 -11.46
CA GLY A 167 -6.97 -18.76 -12.92
C GLY A 167 -5.61 -18.97 -13.58
N ALA A 168 -4.57 -18.29 -13.11
CA ALA A 168 -3.20 -18.48 -13.57
C ALA A 168 -2.67 -19.88 -13.17
N PHE A 169 -2.90 -20.34 -11.93
CA PHE A 169 -2.53 -21.70 -11.49
C PHE A 169 -3.24 -22.79 -12.32
N ALA A 170 -4.53 -22.62 -12.58
CA ALA A 170 -5.32 -23.56 -13.40
C ALA A 170 -4.84 -23.62 -14.86
N SER A 171 -4.30 -22.52 -15.38
CA SER A 171 -3.79 -22.41 -16.74
C SER A 171 -2.34 -22.90 -16.88
N ALA A 172 -1.59 -22.88 -15.80
CA ALA A 172 -0.18 -23.29 -15.77
C ALA A 172 -0.01 -24.82 -15.73
N ARG A 173 1.16 -25.28 -16.17
CA ARG A 173 1.59 -26.68 -16.09
C ARG A 173 3.11 -26.79 -16.08
N ALA A 174 3.63 -27.95 -15.72
CA ALA A 174 5.05 -28.26 -15.88
C ALA A 174 5.50 -28.01 -17.32
N GLY A 175 6.72 -27.53 -17.49
CA GLY A 175 7.29 -27.14 -18.79
C GLY A 175 6.98 -25.70 -19.23
N MET A 176 6.02 -25.01 -18.60
CA MET A 176 5.83 -23.57 -18.74
C MET A 176 6.85 -22.79 -17.90
N THR A 177 6.99 -21.50 -18.12
CA THR A 177 7.92 -20.62 -17.38
C THR A 177 7.18 -19.77 -16.35
N GLU A 178 7.93 -19.15 -15.41
CA GLU A 178 7.40 -18.13 -14.49
C GLU A 178 6.76 -16.97 -15.28
N LYS A 179 7.35 -16.57 -16.42
CA LYS A 179 6.78 -15.55 -17.31
C LYS A 179 5.46 -15.96 -17.97
N ASP A 180 5.20 -17.27 -18.14
CA ASP A 180 3.89 -17.72 -18.62
C ASP A 180 2.81 -17.48 -17.55
N ILE A 181 3.10 -17.78 -16.28
CA ILE A 181 2.21 -17.46 -15.14
C ILE A 181 2.00 -15.93 -15.09
N TYR A 182 3.06 -15.15 -15.18
CA TYR A 182 2.97 -13.68 -15.21
C TYR A 182 2.04 -13.18 -16.31
N ARG A 183 2.11 -13.76 -17.52
CA ARG A 183 1.21 -13.38 -18.63
C ARG A 183 -0.25 -13.65 -18.32
N PHE A 184 -0.58 -14.80 -17.70
CA PHE A 184 -1.96 -15.10 -17.29
C PHE A 184 -2.45 -14.09 -16.24
N ILE A 185 -1.62 -13.78 -15.25
CA ILE A 185 -1.93 -12.79 -14.21
C ILE A 185 -2.14 -11.41 -14.83
N SER A 186 -1.23 -10.95 -15.71
CA SER A 186 -1.30 -9.63 -16.34
C SER A 186 -2.59 -9.45 -17.16
N ASN A 187 -2.98 -10.47 -17.91
CA ASN A 187 -4.21 -10.43 -18.71
C ASN A 187 -5.46 -10.38 -17.82
N GLY A 188 -5.54 -11.25 -16.80
CA GLY A 188 -6.65 -11.27 -15.86
C GLY A 188 -6.76 -9.96 -15.06
N PHE A 189 -5.61 -9.42 -14.64
CA PHE A 189 -5.57 -8.16 -13.89
C PHE A 189 -6.05 -6.97 -14.73
N ALA A 190 -5.65 -6.89 -15.99
CA ALA A 190 -6.08 -5.83 -16.89
C ALA A 190 -7.61 -5.77 -17.05
N GLU A 191 -8.29 -6.92 -17.01
CA GLU A 191 -9.76 -6.99 -17.09
C GLU A 191 -10.43 -6.52 -15.79
N ILE A 192 -9.85 -6.83 -14.61
CA ILE A 192 -10.37 -6.40 -13.31
C ILE A 192 -10.15 -4.90 -13.11
N ALA A 193 -8.93 -4.44 -13.31
CA ALA A 193 -8.52 -3.07 -13.04
C ALA A 193 -9.06 -2.07 -14.07
N LYS A 194 -9.38 -2.53 -15.31
CA LYS A 194 -9.97 -1.71 -16.37
C LYS A 194 -9.25 -0.38 -16.63
N GLY A 195 -7.92 -0.41 -16.66
CA GLY A 195 -7.08 0.77 -16.94
C GLY A 195 -6.21 1.22 -15.78
N ASP A 196 -6.41 0.69 -14.57
CA ASP A 196 -5.47 0.88 -13.47
C ASP A 196 -4.26 -0.06 -13.61
N LYS A 197 -3.28 0.09 -12.71
CA LYS A 197 -1.97 -0.52 -12.91
C LYS A 197 -1.80 -1.78 -12.08
N MET A 198 -1.30 -2.85 -12.70
CA MET A 198 -0.60 -3.89 -11.99
C MET A 198 0.77 -3.36 -11.57
N SER A 199 1.11 -3.52 -10.31
CA SER A 199 2.39 -3.14 -9.73
C SER A 199 3.11 -4.40 -9.30
N MET A 200 4.35 -4.60 -9.74
CA MET A 200 5.28 -5.63 -9.31
C MET A 200 4.65 -7.03 -9.05
N PRO A 201 4.13 -7.74 -10.05
CA PRO A 201 3.73 -9.12 -9.84
C PRO A 201 4.98 -9.98 -9.65
N MET A 202 5.10 -10.61 -8.50
CA MET A 202 6.22 -11.48 -8.16
C MET A 202 5.81 -12.92 -8.42
N VAL A 203 6.61 -13.62 -9.23
CA VAL A 203 6.44 -15.04 -9.50
C VAL A 203 7.78 -15.72 -9.33
N GLY A 204 7.87 -16.59 -8.34
CA GLY A 204 9.06 -17.40 -8.09
C GLY A 204 8.71 -18.87 -7.95
N SER A 205 9.52 -19.77 -8.54
CA SER A 205 9.30 -21.20 -8.51
C SER A 205 10.53 -21.98 -8.06
N GLY A 206 10.35 -23.13 -7.39
CA GLY A 206 11.41 -23.91 -6.78
C GLY A 206 12.24 -23.03 -5.84
N VAL A 207 13.58 -23.10 -5.94
CA VAL A 207 14.48 -22.28 -5.11
C VAL A 207 14.25 -20.77 -5.26
N ARG A 208 13.75 -20.33 -6.41
CA ARG A 208 13.46 -18.91 -6.63
C ARG A 208 12.26 -18.39 -5.84
N SER A 209 11.39 -19.27 -5.35
CA SER A 209 10.30 -18.86 -4.44
C SER A 209 10.79 -18.28 -3.10
N CYS A 210 12.08 -18.52 -2.75
CA CYS A 210 12.75 -17.86 -1.62
C CYS A 210 13.01 -16.36 -1.85
N LEU A 211 13.01 -15.90 -3.11
CA LEU A 211 13.24 -14.51 -3.47
C LEU A 211 11.90 -13.75 -3.39
N LEU A 212 11.62 -13.18 -2.22
CA LEU A 212 10.30 -12.58 -1.93
C LEU A 212 9.91 -11.49 -2.93
N ASN A 213 10.88 -10.68 -3.38
CA ASN A 213 10.68 -9.63 -4.40
C ASN A 213 11.23 -10.06 -5.78
N GLY A 214 11.25 -11.36 -6.07
CA GLY A 214 11.79 -11.90 -7.31
C GLY A 214 10.85 -11.70 -8.49
N GLU A 215 11.30 -10.97 -9.52
CA GLU A 215 10.58 -10.86 -10.78
C GLU A 215 10.50 -12.20 -11.51
N PRO A 216 9.43 -12.44 -12.32
CA PRO A 216 9.30 -13.67 -13.12
C PRO A 216 10.40 -13.79 -14.19
N THR A 217 10.93 -14.99 -14.34
CA THR A 217 12.01 -15.32 -15.27
C THR A 217 11.61 -16.40 -16.28
N ASP A 218 12.56 -16.79 -17.12
CA ASP A 218 12.41 -17.93 -18.04
C ASP A 218 12.66 -19.28 -17.34
N LYS A 219 12.73 -19.34 -15.98
CA LYS A 219 12.79 -20.61 -15.27
C LYS A 219 11.56 -21.44 -15.59
N VAL A 220 11.83 -22.68 -16.02
CA VAL A 220 10.81 -23.66 -16.35
C VAL A 220 10.27 -24.28 -15.05
N LEU A 221 8.96 -24.44 -14.96
CA LEU A 221 8.27 -25.10 -13.87
C LEU A 221 8.52 -26.61 -13.93
N GLU A 222 9.03 -27.18 -12.85
CA GLU A 222 9.32 -28.61 -12.72
C GLU A 222 8.38 -29.25 -11.70
N LYS A 223 8.10 -30.54 -11.87
CA LYS A 223 7.30 -31.30 -10.91
C LYS A 223 7.90 -31.23 -9.50
N GLY A 224 7.09 -30.86 -8.52
CA GLY A 224 7.49 -30.69 -7.13
C GLY A 224 7.89 -29.26 -6.78
N ASP A 225 8.07 -28.35 -7.76
CA ASP A 225 8.33 -26.94 -7.49
C ASP A 225 7.21 -26.31 -6.66
N ILE A 226 7.57 -25.62 -5.60
CA ILE A 226 6.70 -24.64 -4.96
C ILE A 226 6.70 -23.38 -5.82
N VAL A 227 5.53 -22.87 -6.10
CA VAL A 227 5.32 -21.67 -6.91
C VAL A 227 4.63 -20.61 -6.04
N ARG A 228 5.34 -19.55 -5.72
CA ARG A 228 4.80 -18.39 -5.00
C ARG A 228 4.43 -17.31 -6.00
N VAL A 229 3.22 -16.82 -5.88
CA VAL A 229 2.66 -15.74 -6.70
C VAL A 229 2.13 -14.68 -5.78
N ASP A 230 2.71 -13.49 -5.89
CA ASP A 230 2.37 -12.32 -5.11
C ASP A 230 1.95 -11.21 -6.08
N VAL A 231 0.70 -10.77 -5.97
CA VAL A 231 0.08 -9.87 -6.93
C VAL A 231 -0.44 -8.64 -6.23
N MET A 232 0.13 -7.54 -6.60
CA MET A 232 -0.27 -6.23 -6.12
C MET A 232 -0.59 -5.29 -7.28
N GLY A 233 -1.47 -4.36 -7.03
CA GLY A 233 -1.82 -3.34 -8.02
C GLY A 233 -2.81 -2.33 -7.51
N THR A 234 -3.20 -1.39 -8.36
CA THR A 234 -4.09 -0.30 -7.99
C THR A 234 -5.32 -0.24 -8.88
N LYS A 235 -6.43 0.07 -8.25
CA LYS A 235 -7.65 0.53 -8.91
C LYS A 235 -8.14 1.80 -8.24
N ASP A 236 -8.47 2.82 -9.05
CA ASP A 236 -8.83 4.15 -8.53
C ASP A 236 -7.78 4.67 -7.52
N ASN A 237 -6.49 4.36 -7.75
CA ASN A 237 -5.30 4.66 -6.95
C ASN A 237 -5.20 3.94 -5.59
N TYR A 238 -6.13 3.07 -5.23
CA TYR A 238 -6.05 2.24 -4.02
C TYR A 238 -5.44 0.89 -4.35
N TYR A 239 -4.48 0.48 -3.53
CA TYR A 239 -3.80 -0.79 -3.67
C TYR A 239 -4.68 -1.97 -3.25
N CYS A 240 -4.42 -3.10 -3.86
CA CYS A 240 -4.72 -4.43 -3.34
C CYS A 240 -3.42 -5.24 -3.30
N ASP A 241 -3.38 -6.23 -2.41
CA ASP A 241 -2.27 -7.14 -2.22
C ASP A 241 -2.75 -8.53 -1.88
N CYS A 242 -2.23 -9.54 -2.57
CA CYS A 242 -2.65 -10.92 -2.34
C CYS A 242 -1.59 -11.90 -2.81
N CYS A 243 -1.12 -12.74 -1.90
CA CYS A 243 -0.18 -13.80 -2.23
C CYS A 243 -0.80 -15.18 -2.07
N ARG A 244 -0.49 -16.07 -3.02
CA ARG A 244 -0.84 -17.49 -2.98
C ARG A 244 0.35 -18.34 -3.35
N THR A 245 0.40 -19.52 -2.74
CA THR A 245 1.40 -20.54 -3.04
C THR A 245 0.73 -21.77 -3.65
N ALA A 246 1.36 -22.36 -4.65
CA ALA A 246 0.96 -23.61 -5.26
C ALA A 246 2.15 -24.58 -5.35
N VAL A 247 1.88 -25.84 -5.67
CA VAL A 247 2.90 -26.84 -6.02
C VAL A 247 2.64 -27.40 -7.41
N VAL A 248 3.69 -27.69 -8.16
CA VAL A 248 3.57 -28.36 -9.46
C VAL A 248 3.39 -29.85 -9.25
N GLY A 249 2.19 -30.37 -9.50
CA GLY A 249 1.81 -31.76 -9.26
C GLY A 249 1.23 -31.98 -7.86
N THR A 250 1.40 -33.19 -7.34
CA THR A 250 0.91 -33.57 -6.01
C THR A 250 1.91 -33.11 -4.95
N PRO A 251 1.49 -32.41 -3.89
CA PRO A 251 2.40 -32.05 -2.80
C PRO A 251 2.96 -33.30 -2.08
N THR A 252 4.19 -33.22 -1.64
CA THR A 252 4.74 -34.16 -0.68
C THR A 252 4.09 -33.98 0.69
N GLU A 253 4.17 -34.94 1.58
CA GLU A 253 3.68 -34.85 2.95
C GLU A 253 4.29 -33.64 3.68
N HIS A 254 5.61 -33.45 3.52
CA HIS A 254 6.32 -32.28 4.10
C HIS A 254 5.80 -30.93 3.58
N GLN A 255 5.57 -30.84 2.26
CA GLN A 255 5.01 -29.60 1.68
C GLN A 255 3.58 -29.31 2.19
N ALA A 256 2.74 -30.36 2.27
CA ALA A 256 1.38 -30.23 2.79
C ALA A 256 1.35 -29.86 4.28
N GLU A 257 2.24 -30.46 5.10
CA GLU A 257 2.38 -30.14 6.52
C GLU A 257 2.88 -28.71 6.74
N THR A 258 3.91 -28.29 5.98
CA THR A 258 4.46 -26.93 6.03
C THR A 258 3.38 -25.88 5.70
N TRP A 259 2.62 -26.13 4.62
CA TRP A 259 1.51 -25.27 4.24
C TRP A 259 0.43 -25.20 5.34
N SER A 260 0.04 -26.35 5.89
CA SER A 260 -0.96 -26.40 6.97
C SER A 260 -0.55 -25.60 8.20
N LYS A 261 0.73 -25.63 8.59
CA LYS A 261 1.28 -24.80 9.67
C LYS A 261 1.21 -23.30 9.31
N LEU A 262 1.57 -22.94 8.07
CA LEU A 262 1.51 -21.56 7.62
C LEU A 262 0.08 -21.02 7.64
N VAL A 263 -0.89 -21.77 7.11
CA VAL A 263 -2.32 -21.46 7.15
C VAL A 263 -2.79 -21.26 8.60
N LYS A 264 -2.41 -22.19 9.49
CA LYS A 264 -2.79 -22.06 10.90
C LYS A 264 -2.25 -20.79 11.54
N ALA A 265 -1.00 -20.43 11.27
CA ALA A 265 -0.40 -19.20 11.80
C ALA A 265 -1.10 -17.95 11.26
N HIS A 266 -1.45 -17.95 9.98
CA HIS A 266 -2.21 -16.90 9.33
C HIS A 266 -3.59 -16.73 9.96
N ASP A 267 -4.36 -17.83 10.08
CA ASP A 267 -5.72 -17.80 10.59
C ASP A 267 -5.76 -17.43 12.10
N ASP A 268 -4.79 -17.92 12.89
CA ASP A 268 -4.63 -17.55 14.29
C ASP A 268 -4.27 -16.07 14.47
N ALA A 269 -3.50 -15.48 13.57
CA ALA A 269 -3.20 -14.06 13.59
C ALA A 269 -4.45 -13.22 13.26
N ILE A 270 -5.18 -13.60 12.20
CA ILE A 270 -6.43 -12.93 11.79
C ILE A 270 -7.50 -13.03 12.86
N ALA A 271 -7.64 -14.17 13.53
CA ALA A 271 -8.65 -14.37 14.58
C ALA A 271 -8.49 -13.40 15.76
N GLN A 272 -7.31 -12.81 15.94
CA GLN A 272 -7.05 -11.81 17.00
C GLN A 272 -7.44 -10.38 16.56
N ILE A 273 -7.68 -10.14 15.27
CA ILE A 273 -7.95 -8.80 14.71
C ILE A 273 -9.33 -8.32 15.15
N LYS A 274 -9.35 -7.30 16.00
CA LYS A 274 -10.54 -6.56 16.42
C LYS A 274 -10.14 -5.21 17.02
N PRO A 275 -11.07 -4.26 17.16
CA PRO A 275 -10.78 -2.99 17.84
C PRO A 275 -10.23 -3.20 19.24
N GLY A 276 -9.25 -2.40 19.64
CA GLY A 276 -8.61 -2.43 20.96
C GLY A 276 -7.44 -3.43 21.08
N VAL A 277 -7.22 -4.30 20.10
CA VAL A 277 -6.06 -5.23 20.13
C VAL A 277 -4.81 -4.51 19.62
N SER A 278 -3.68 -4.80 20.25
CA SER A 278 -2.35 -4.33 19.90
C SER A 278 -1.77 -5.15 18.76
N THR A 279 -1.24 -4.49 17.73
CA THR A 279 -0.56 -5.16 16.61
C THR A 279 0.65 -5.95 17.08
N LYS A 280 1.36 -5.43 18.09
CA LYS A 280 2.48 -6.14 18.71
C LYS A 280 2.06 -7.45 19.36
N THR A 281 0.91 -7.49 20.02
CA THR A 281 0.38 -8.72 20.64
C THR A 281 0.12 -9.79 19.59
N ILE A 282 -0.45 -9.42 18.44
CA ILE A 282 -0.68 -10.34 17.33
C ILE A 282 0.65 -10.91 16.84
N TYR A 283 1.64 -10.04 16.62
CA TYR A 283 2.98 -10.46 16.17
C TYR A 283 3.68 -11.37 17.19
N ASP A 284 3.68 -11.03 18.47
CA ASP A 284 4.35 -11.82 19.52
C ASP A 284 3.76 -13.24 19.62
N ASN A 285 2.43 -13.37 19.49
CA ASN A 285 1.76 -14.68 19.47
C ASN A 285 2.14 -15.50 18.23
N PHE A 286 2.15 -14.87 17.06
CA PHE A 286 2.62 -15.49 15.82
C PHE A 286 4.09 -15.94 15.92
N ALA A 287 4.99 -15.06 16.35
CA ALA A 287 6.41 -15.36 16.44
C ALA A 287 6.72 -16.52 17.40
N ARG A 288 6.01 -16.59 18.53
CA ARG A 288 6.10 -17.73 19.46
C ARG A 288 5.67 -19.02 18.79
N GLN A 289 4.50 -19.04 18.14
CA GLN A 289 3.96 -20.22 17.47
C GLN A 289 4.90 -20.72 16.35
N PHE A 290 5.42 -19.82 15.52
CA PHE A 290 6.40 -20.15 14.47
C PHE A 290 7.66 -20.78 15.05
N THR A 291 8.20 -20.21 16.13
CA THR A 291 9.40 -20.69 16.79
C THR A 291 9.18 -22.09 17.40
N GLU A 292 8.02 -22.35 18.00
CA GLU A 292 7.65 -23.67 18.53
C GLU A 292 7.61 -24.76 17.45
N TRP A 293 7.30 -24.39 16.20
CA TRP A 293 7.34 -25.31 15.06
C TRP A 293 8.71 -25.40 14.40
N GLY A 294 9.72 -24.70 14.90
CA GLY A 294 11.06 -24.63 14.33
C GLY A 294 11.16 -23.71 13.09
N PHE A 295 10.14 -22.89 12.86
CA PHE A 295 10.16 -21.88 11.80
C PHE A 295 10.83 -20.60 12.30
N LYS A 296 11.48 -19.85 11.39
CA LYS A 296 12.10 -18.56 11.70
C LYS A 296 11.11 -17.44 11.41
N PRO A 297 10.65 -16.69 12.42
CA PRO A 297 9.77 -15.56 12.19
C PRO A 297 10.45 -14.45 11.36
N VAL A 298 9.70 -13.86 10.43
CA VAL A 298 10.09 -12.64 9.72
C VAL A 298 9.85 -11.39 10.58
N ALA A 299 10.39 -10.24 10.18
CA ALA A 299 10.33 -9.02 10.99
C ALA A 299 8.92 -8.43 11.17
N PHE A 300 8.01 -8.72 10.25
CA PHE A 300 6.59 -8.33 10.31
C PHE A 300 5.76 -9.37 9.56
N ILE A 301 4.48 -9.44 9.84
CA ILE A 301 3.52 -10.37 9.21
C ILE A 301 2.27 -9.67 8.70
N GLY A 302 2.32 -8.36 8.56
CA GLY A 302 1.21 -7.61 8.01
C GLY A 302 1.44 -6.11 8.07
N HIS A 303 0.71 -5.42 7.26
CA HIS A 303 0.75 -3.96 7.12
C HIS A 303 -0.62 -3.41 6.75
N GLY A 304 -0.83 -2.13 6.99
CA GLY A 304 -1.94 -1.40 6.39
C GLY A 304 -1.71 -1.19 4.90
N LEU A 305 -2.77 -0.96 4.17
CA LEU A 305 -2.69 -0.56 2.77
C LEU A 305 -3.78 0.48 2.45
N GLY A 306 -3.61 1.15 1.32
CA GLY A 306 -4.53 2.17 0.84
C GLY A 306 -4.00 2.84 -0.41
N LEU A 307 -3.62 4.10 -0.32
CA LEU A 307 -2.97 4.83 -1.42
C LEU A 307 -1.47 4.51 -1.57
N THR A 308 -0.88 3.86 -0.56
CA THR A 308 0.41 3.17 -0.67
C THR A 308 0.22 1.69 -0.43
N LEU A 309 1.11 0.88 -1.00
CA LEU A 309 1.10 -0.57 -0.83
C LEU A 309 1.27 -0.91 0.65
N HIS A 310 2.30 -0.35 1.27
CA HIS A 310 2.53 -0.48 2.70
C HIS A 310 2.22 0.85 3.40
N GLU A 311 1.26 0.81 4.31
CA GLU A 311 0.91 1.89 5.24
C GLU A 311 0.97 1.39 6.68
N GLU A 312 1.00 2.31 7.63
CA GLU A 312 0.70 1.96 9.02
C GLU A 312 -0.79 1.56 9.18
N PRO A 313 -1.13 0.66 10.10
CA PRO A 313 -0.20 0.03 11.06
C PRO A 313 0.48 -1.22 10.52
N TYR A 314 1.71 -1.47 10.95
CA TYR A 314 2.36 -2.77 10.76
C TYR A 314 2.07 -3.73 11.90
N ILE A 315 1.95 -5.02 11.59
CA ILE A 315 1.94 -6.11 12.56
C ILE A 315 3.39 -6.60 12.72
N ASN A 316 4.12 -5.99 13.65
CA ASN A 316 5.55 -6.20 13.84
C ASN A 316 5.98 -6.07 15.31
N THR A 317 7.28 -6.20 15.59
CA THR A 317 7.85 -6.07 16.93
C THR A 317 8.32 -4.65 17.29
N TYR A 318 8.42 -3.74 16.32
CA TYR A 318 9.10 -2.44 16.49
C TYR A 318 8.16 -1.30 16.87
N LYS A 319 6.93 -1.34 16.37
CA LYS A 319 5.93 -0.30 16.62
C LYS A 319 4.63 -0.95 17.04
N ASP A 320 4.05 -0.45 18.10
CA ASP A 320 2.76 -0.93 18.60
C ASP A 320 1.64 0.05 18.23
N THR A 321 0.61 -0.47 17.60
CA THR A 321 -0.58 0.30 17.23
C THR A 321 -1.82 -0.44 17.70
N THR A 322 -2.71 0.27 18.39
CA THR A 322 -4.02 -0.28 18.74
C THR A 322 -4.95 -0.27 17.54
N LEU A 323 -5.46 -1.43 17.17
CA LEU A 323 -6.41 -1.57 16.06
C LEU A 323 -7.72 -0.83 16.34
N ARG A 324 -8.28 -0.24 15.30
CA ARG A 324 -9.54 0.49 15.32
C ARG A 324 -10.41 0.09 14.12
N GLU A 325 -11.71 0.23 14.27
CA GLU A 325 -12.66 0.03 13.17
C GLU A 325 -12.26 0.82 11.91
N ASN A 326 -12.50 0.25 10.74
CA ASN A 326 -12.18 0.76 9.42
C ASN A 326 -10.67 0.82 9.08
N MET A 327 -9.81 0.18 9.86
CA MET A 327 -8.46 -0.15 9.40
C MET A 327 -8.52 -1.32 8.43
N VAL A 328 -7.72 -1.27 7.36
CA VAL A 328 -7.51 -2.37 6.42
C VAL A 328 -6.09 -2.85 6.57
N LEU A 329 -5.91 -4.17 6.68
CA LEU A 329 -4.63 -4.82 6.92
C LEU A 329 -4.41 -5.93 5.90
N CYS A 330 -3.21 -6.07 5.38
CA CYS A 330 -2.70 -7.34 4.85
C CYS A 330 -2.17 -8.19 6.01
N VAL A 331 -2.39 -9.49 5.97
CA VAL A 331 -1.81 -10.47 6.90
C VAL A 331 -1.11 -11.52 6.07
N GLU A 332 0.22 -11.60 6.18
CA GLU A 332 1.10 -12.25 5.19
C GLU A 332 2.24 -13.09 5.82
N PRO A 333 1.97 -14.09 6.61
CA PRO A 333 3.04 -14.94 7.12
C PRO A 333 3.84 -15.60 5.98
N ILE A 334 5.15 -15.58 6.13
CA ILE A 334 6.13 -16.09 5.17
C ILE A 334 7.00 -17.14 5.85
N HIS A 335 7.24 -18.26 5.17
CA HIS A 335 8.20 -19.26 5.59
C HIS A 335 9.16 -19.62 4.44
N VAL A 336 10.44 -19.36 4.63
CA VAL A 336 11.50 -19.65 3.67
C VAL A 336 12.36 -20.80 4.20
N ILE A 337 12.57 -21.82 3.38
CA ILE A 337 13.53 -22.89 3.60
C ILE A 337 14.72 -22.60 2.70
N ASP A 338 15.79 -22.08 3.30
CA ASP A 338 16.97 -21.59 2.56
C ASP A 338 17.53 -22.65 1.60
N GLY A 339 17.64 -22.27 0.33
CA GLY A 339 18.15 -23.12 -0.73
C GLY A 339 17.14 -24.15 -1.29
N GLU A 340 15.90 -24.16 -0.80
CA GLU A 340 14.85 -25.08 -1.25
C GLU A 340 13.64 -24.34 -1.85
N CYS A 341 12.84 -23.67 -1.02
CA CYS A 341 11.64 -22.97 -1.46
C CYS A 341 11.11 -21.99 -0.41
N GLY A 342 10.19 -21.11 -0.83
CA GLY A 342 9.48 -20.18 0.03
C GLY A 342 7.97 -20.31 -0.11
N TYR A 343 7.27 -20.22 1.01
CA TYR A 343 5.81 -20.22 1.13
C TYR A 343 5.34 -18.87 1.66
N GLN A 344 4.24 -18.38 1.13
CA GLN A 344 3.55 -17.18 1.62
C GLN A 344 2.05 -17.37 1.42
N LEU A 345 1.28 -16.92 2.39
CA LEU A 345 -0.16 -16.78 2.31
C LEU A 345 -0.52 -15.38 2.77
N GLU A 346 -1.24 -14.65 1.95
CA GLU A 346 -1.63 -13.28 2.26
C GLU A 346 -3.09 -13.04 1.99
N ASN A 347 -3.74 -12.38 2.95
CA ASN A 347 -5.11 -11.91 2.81
C ASN A 347 -5.28 -10.49 3.34
N GLU A 348 -6.14 -9.75 2.66
CA GLU A 348 -6.64 -8.46 3.14
C GLU A 348 -7.81 -8.63 4.11
N VAL A 349 -7.78 -7.86 5.18
CA VAL A 349 -8.73 -7.93 6.29
C VAL A 349 -9.19 -6.53 6.70
N LEU A 350 -10.50 -6.31 6.79
CA LEU A 350 -11.10 -5.10 7.35
C LEU A 350 -11.36 -5.30 8.84
N VAL A 351 -10.92 -4.38 9.67
CA VAL A 351 -11.31 -4.31 11.09
C VAL A 351 -12.73 -3.75 11.19
N THR A 352 -13.66 -4.52 11.74
CA THR A 352 -15.06 -4.12 11.95
C THR A 352 -15.29 -3.63 13.37
N ALA A 353 -16.50 -3.17 13.70
CA ALA A 353 -16.84 -2.65 15.03
C ALA A 353 -16.60 -3.65 16.18
N ASP A 354 -16.75 -4.95 15.92
CA ASP A 354 -16.72 -6.04 16.91
C ASP A 354 -15.73 -7.17 16.59
N GLY A 355 -15.01 -7.07 15.47
CA GLY A 355 -14.09 -8.10 15.01
C GLY A 355 -13.37 -7.74 13.73
N HIS A 356 -13.46 -8.64 12.74
CA HIS A 356 -12.89 -8.44 11.42
C HIS A 356 -13.76 -9.05 10.31
N ARG A 357 -13.50 -8.64 9.08
CA ARG A 357 -14.07 -9.23 7.87
C ARG A 357 -12.96 -9.47 6.85
N MET A 358 -12.86 -10.67 6.34
CA MET A 358 -11.98 -11.01 5.22
C MET A 358 -12.43 -10.24 3.97
N ILE A 359 -11.50 -9.61 3.26
CA ILE A 359 -11.70 -8.99 1.94
C ILE A 359 -11.27 -9.97 0.85
N THR A 360 -10.11 -10.60 1.00
CA THR A 360 -9.64 -11.74 0.19
C THR A 360 -9.71 -13.04 0.99
N GLY A 361 -9.43 -14.21 0.40
CA GLY A 361 -9.55 -15.51 1.07
C GLY A 361 -10.99 -16.01 1.19
N THR A 362 -11.92 -15.44 0.42
CA THR A 362 -13.36 -15.72 0.53
C THR A 362 -13.93 -16.52 -0.64
N ARG A 363 -13.22 -16.59 -1.77
CA ARG A 363 -13.69 -17.22 -3.00
C ARG A 363 -13.08 -18.59 -3.29
N HIS A 364 -11.84 -18.74 -2.93
CA HIS A 364 -11.08 -19.98 -3.13
C HIS A 364 -10.60 -20.55 -1.80
N PRO A 365 -10.71 -21.88 -1.60
CA PRO A 365 -10.19 -22.52 -0.39
C PRO A 365 -8.65 -22.50 -0.42
N TYR A 366 -8.04 -21.76 0.49
CA TYR A 366 -6.57 -21.68 0.66
C TYR A 366 -6.02 -22.62 1.73
N GLN A 367 -6.90 -23.36 2.43
CA GLN A 367 -6.52 -24.28 3.50
C GLN A 367 -5.65 -25.44 3.00
N GLN A 368 -5.80 -25.80 1.73
CA GLN A 368 -4.96 -26.78 1.07
C GLN A 368 -4.01 -26.08 0.09
N LEU A 369 -2.78 -26.57 0.00
CA LEU A 369 -1.82 -26.08 -0.97
C LEU A 369 -2.38 -26.26 -2.39
N ALA A 370 -2.48 -25.16 -3.14
CA ALA A 370 -2.98 -25.18 -4.51
C ALA A 370 -2.06 -26.02 -5.41
N THR A 371 -2.60 -26.57 -6.50
CA THR A 371 -1.85 -27.42 -7.41
C THR A 371 -1.83 -26.89 -8.84
N ILE A 372 -0.68 -26.98 -9.48
CA ILE A 372 -0.45 -26.74 -10.91
C ILE A 372 -0.28 -28.11 -11.59
N ARG A 373 -0.79 -28.31 -12.79
CA ARG A 373 -0.71 -29.60 -13.50
C ARG A 373 0.74 -30.00 -13.73
N ALA A 374 1.05 -31.31 -13.46
CA ALA A 374 2.38 -31.88 -13.67
C ALA A 374 2.59 -32.44 -15.09
N ASP A 375 1.50 -32.73 -15.81
CA ASP A 375 1.48 -33.22 -17.18
C ASP A 375 1.28 -32.04 -18.16
N GLY A 376 2.09 -32.05 -19.20
CA GLY A 376 2.09 -31.05 -20.27
C GLY A 376 1.05 -31.32 -21.36
#